data_fa6f0f10906d2aa8175ee9f6057c4b91
#
_entry.id   fa6f0f10906d2aa8175ee9f6057c4b91
#
_cell.length_a   1.000
_cell.length_b   1.000
_cell.length_c   1.000
_cell.angle_alpha   90.00
_cell.angle_beta   90.00
_cell.angle_gamma   90.00
#
_symmetry.space_group_name_H-M   'P 1'
#
loop_
_entity.id
_entity.type
_entity.pdbx_description
1 polymer ?
#
loop_
_entity_poly.entity_id
_entity_poly.type
_entity_poly.pdbx_seq_one_letter_code
_entity_poly.pdbx_strand_id
1 'polypeptide(L)'
;MTAKMKNALVGSVGLFAIAMAFTLFSIPQVSYAGQAVDESDALAAADEAKYSWVQDESDNWLYCDAQSNLYTGWLKYGGAWYWLNPETGVMAVGVVEIDGMGYHFAQSGALTYGWEFDNDSWYCSNGSGVLVSGWYSYNGGWYYFQEGTYAMYEGMIDFGGQLYWLKPSASGRMAVGWELIDGDWYHFKGSGCADSAWLEDGGDWYYFDPMTH
;
A
#
# COMPACT_ATOMS: atom_id res chain seq x y z
N MET A 1 12.00 33.21 15.98
CA MET A 1 11.69 31.82 15.63
C MET A 1 13.03 31.12 15.52
N THR A 2 13.40 30.42 16.54
CA THR A 2 14.76 29.88 16.76
C THR A 2 14.74 28.41 16.33
N ALA A 3 15.42 28.13 15.23
CA ALA A 3 15.73 26.75 14.86
C ALA A 3 16.56 26.16 16.01
N LYS A 4 16.04 25.11 16.65
CA LYS A 4 16.81 24.34 17.63
C LYS A 4 17.75 23.41 16.86
N MET A 5 18.87 23.96 16.39
CA MET A 5 20.07 23.14 16.26
C MET A 5 20.46 22.77 17.69
N LYS A 6 20.18 21.53 18.11
CA LYS A 6 20.76 20.99 19.33
C LYS A 6 22.24 20.75 19.06
N ASN A 7 23.07 21.55 19.73
CA ASN A 7 24.52 21.66 19.62
C ASN A 7 25.21 20.28 19.59
N ALA A 8 26.02 20.06 18.56
CA ALA A 8 27.05 19.04 18.54
C ALA A 8 28.07 19.37 19.65
N LEU A 9 28.14 18.57 20.68
CA LEU A 9 29.24 18.57 21.62
C LEU A 9 30.40 17.78 20.99
N VAL A 10 31.42 18.52 20.54
CA VAL A 10 32.67 17.92 20.08
C VAL A 10 33.41 17.38 21.32
N GLY A 11 33.35 16.08 21.49
CA GLY A 11 34.11 15.39 22.51
C GLY A 11 34.84 14.19 21.91
N SER A 12 36.15 14.29 21.84
CA SER A 12 37.02 13.17 21.47
C SER A 12 37.04 12.11 22.57
N VAL A 13 36.43 10.99 22.38
CA VAL A 13 36.59 9.80 23.25
C VAL A 13 36.66 8.53 22.42
N GLY A 14 37.63 7.73 22.79
CA GLY A 14 38.22 6.58 22.16
C GLY A 14 37.30 5.46 21.70
N LEU A 15 37.89 4.70 20.76
CA LEU A 15 37.38 3.45 20.17
C LEU A 15 36.77 2.49 21.20
N PHE A 16 35.49 2.22 21.07
CA PHE A 16 34.90 0.93 21.43
C PHE A 16 34.23 0.34 20.20
N ALA A 17 34.92 -0.59 19.56
CA ALA A 17 34.33 -1.43 18.51
C ALA A 17 33.36 -2.40 19.18
N ILE A 18 32.07 -2.10 19.17
CA ILE A 18 31.02 -3.10 19.41
C ILE A 18 30.57 -3.57 18.04
N ALA A 19 31.00 -4.78 17.69
CA ALA A 19 30.48 -5.51 16.56
C ALA A 19 28.99 -5.83 16.83
N MET A 20 28.08 -4.99 16.39
CA MET A 20 26.68 -5.37 16.33
C MET A 20 26.47 -6.26 15.10
N ALA A 21 26.14 -7.52 15.39
CA ALA A 21 25.65 -8.45 14.39
C ALA A 21 24.44 -7.81 13.69
N PHE A 22 24.58 -7.59 12.39
CA PHE A 22 23.46 -7.27 11.50
C PHE A 22 22.52 -8.49 11.48
N THR A 23 21.55 -8.54 12.36
CA THR A 23 20.36 -9.30 12.08
C THR A 23 19.63 -8.51 10.99
N LEU A 24 19.80 -8.96 9.76
CA LEU A 24 18.89 -8.63 8.67
C LEU A 24 17.48 -8.98 9.19
N PHE A 25 16.75 -7.97 9.62
CA PHE A 25 15.32 -8.10 9.84
C PHE A 25 14.75 -8.31 8.45
N SER A 26 14.58 -9.58 8.07
CA SER A 26 13.78 -9.94 6.91
C SER A 26 12.38 -9.49 7.26
N ILE A 27 11.98 -8.32 6.74
CA ILE A 27 10.56 -7.95 6.64
C ILE A 27 9.92 -9.13 5.91
N PRO A 28 8.93 -9.82 6.52
CA PRO A 28 8.32 -10.95 5.85
C PRO A 28 7.80 -10.47 4.50
N GLN A 29 8.38 -10.97 3.44
CA GLN A 29 7.77 -10.91 2.12
C GLN A 29 6.51 -11.76 2.25
N VAL A 30 5.38 -11.12 2.47
CA VAL A 30 4.11 -11.80 2.34
C VAL A 30 3.97 -12.10 0.86
N SER A 31 4.43 -13.27 0.46
CA SER A 31 4.13 -13.80 -0.86
C SER A 31 2.64 -14.18 -0.81
N TYR A 32 1.79 -13.24 -1.20
CA TYR A 32 0.42 -13.58 -1.53
C TYR A 32 0.43 -14.47 -2.78
N ALA A 33 0.48 -15.77 -2.56
CA ALA A 33 -0.01 -16.71 -3.55
C ALA A 33 -1.54 -16.57 -3.53
N GLY A 34 -2.03 -15.43 -4.04
CA GLY A 34 -3.42 -15.28 -4.41
C GLY A 34 -3.70 -16.37 -5.45
N GLN A 35 -4.71 -17.19 -5.21
CA GLN A 35 -5.20 -18.05 -6.25
C GLN A 35 -5.47 -17.18 -7.47
N ALA A 36 -4.78 -17.48 -8.57
CA ALA A 36 -5.15 -16.93 -9.85
C ALA A 36 -6.66 -17.18 -9.99
N VAL A 37 -7.41 -16.12 -10.28
CA VAL A 37 -8.83 -16.30 -10.61
C VAL A 37 -8.85 -17.30 -11.74
N ASP A 38 -9.30 -18.52 -11.44
CA ASP A 38 -9.28 -19.63 -12.41
C ASP A 38 -10.27 -19.27 -13.52
N GLU A 39 -9.80 -19.32 -14.76
CA GLU A 39 -10.68 -19.10 -15.93
C GLU A 39 -11.85 -20.09 -15.98
N SER A 40 -11.79 -21.18 -15.19
CA SER A 40 -12.86 -22.18 -15.12
C SER A 40 -14.11 -21.71 -14.39
N ASP A 41 -14.01 -20.71 -13.47
CA ASP A 41 -15.15 -20.16 -12.74
C ASP A 41 -15.80 -18.96 -13.45
N ALA A 42 -15.17 -18.44 -14.51
CA ALA A 42 -15.80 -17.47 -15.39
C ALA A 42 -16.70 -18.21 -16.36
N LEU A 43 -18.01 -17.97 -16.29
CA LEU A 43 -18.92 -18.45 -17.32
C LEU A 43 -18.34 -18.10 -18.69
N ALA A 44 -18.08 -19.13 -19.50
CA ALA A 44 -17.53 -18.97 -20.83
C ALA A 44 -18.44 -18.05 -21.67
N ALA A 45 -17.85 -17.34 -22.61
CA ALA A 45 -18.47 -16.41 -23.55
C ALA A 45 -19.76 -16.92 -24.27
N ALA A 46 -20.13 -18.18 -24.08
CA ALA A 46 -21.36 -18.79 -24.62
C ALA A 46 -22.65 -18.24 -23.96
N ASP A 47 -22.56 -17.53 -22.80
CA ASP A 47 -23.74 -17.00 -22.10
C ASP A 47 -23.95 -15.49 -22.32
N GLU A 48 -23.02 -14.78 -23.00
CA GLU A 48 -23.16 -13.34 -23.30
C GLU A 48 -24.45 -12.98 -24.09
N ALA A 49 -24.99 -13.93 -24.84
CA ALA A 49 -26.26 -13.74 -25.58
C ALA A 49 -27.50 -13.79 -24.67
N LYS A 50 -27.38 -14.25 -23.42
CA LYS A 50 -28.47 -14.47 -22.49
C LYS A 50 -28.60 -13.36 -21.45
N TYR A 51 -27.48 -12.76 -21.04
CA TYR A 51 -27.41 -11.75 -20.01
C TYR A 51 -27.07 -10.37 -20.60
N SER A 52 -27.49 -9.31 -19.92
CA SER A 52 -27.19 -7.93 -20.28
C SER A 52 -26.99 -7.07 -19.04
N TRP A 53 -26.23 -5.98 -19.21
CA TRP A 53 -26.08 -4.95 -18.20
C TRP A 53 -27.34 -4.09 -18.14
N VAL A 54 -27.86 -3.86 -16.93
CA VAL A 54 -29.02 -3.02 -16.65
C VAL A 54 -28.74 -2.13 -15.44
N GLN A 55 -29.43 -1.01 -15.30
CA GLN A 55 -29.41 -0.20 -14.09
C GLN A 55 -30.72 -0.38 -13.32
N ASP A 56 -30.61 -0.40 -11.98
CA ASP A 56 -31.78 -0.36 -11.11
C ASP A 56 -32.24 1.10 -10.87
N GLU A 57 -33.27 1.29 -10.04
CA GLU A 57 -33.84 2.61 -9.71
C GLU A 57 -32.88 3.51 -8.92
N SER A 58 -31.78 2.97 -8.41
CA SER A 58 -30.71 3.68 -7.67
C SER A 58 -29.44 3.88 -8.50
N ASP A 59 -29.52 3.70 -9.83
CA ASP A 59 -28.41 3.80 -10.79
C ASP A 59 -27.29 2.76 -10.56
N ASN A 60 -27.55 1.69 -9.79
CA ASN A 60 -26.60 0.59 -9.65
C ASN A 60 -26.60 -0.30 -10.90
N TRP A 61 -25.40 -0.71 -11.33
CA TRP A 61 -25.26 -1.67 -12.42
C TRP A 61 -25.45 -3.11 -11.93
N LEU A 62 -26.27 -3.84 -12.68
CA LEU A 62 -26.57 -5.27 -12.50
C LEU A 62 -26.32 -6.01 -13.82
N TYR A 63 -26.04 -7.29 -13.74
CA TYR A 63 -25.93 -8.15 -14.92
C TYR A 63 -26.97 -9.26 -14.82
N CYS A 64 -27.99 -9.28 -15.69
CA CYS A 64 -29.10 -10.19 -15.58
C CYS A 64 -29.58 -10.72 -16.93
N ASP A 65 -30.30 -11.87 -16.89
CA ASP A 65 -30.99 -12.42 -18.06
C ASP A 65 -32.32 -11.72 -18.36
N ALA A 66 -32.97 -12.13 -19.45
CA ALA A 66 -34.27 -11.59 -19.89
C ALA A 66 -35.41 -11.84 -18.89
N GLN A 67 -35.23 -12.72 -17.93
CA GLN A 67 -36.18 -13.03 -16.86
C GLN A 67 -35.82 -12.33 -15.56
N SER A 68 -34.85 -11.39 -15.60
CA SER A 68 -34.31 -10.65 -14.44
C SER A 68 -33.63 -11.52 -13.38
N ASN A 69 -33.15 -12.72 -13.75
CA ASN A 69 -32.29 -13.47 -12.86
C ASN A 69 -30.90 -12.82 -12.83
N LEU A 70 -30.45 -12.44 -11.64
CA LEU A 70 -29.18 -11.75 -11.44
C LEU A 70 -28.00 -12.73 -11.59
N TYR A 71 -26.98 -12.27 -12.28
CA TYR A 71 -25.65 -12.88 -12.19
C TYR A 71 -24.95 -12.34 -10.94
N THR A 72 -24.23 -13.19 -10.21
CA THR A 72 -23.48 -12.82 -9.00
C THR A 72 -22.10 -13.45 -9.02
N GLY A 73 -21.16 -12.87 -8.28
CA GLY A 73 -19.77 -13.32 -8.23
C GLY A 73 -18.91 -12.72 -9.34
N TRP A 74 -17.82 -13.41 -9.67
CA TRP A 74 -16.86 -12.96 -10.68
C TRP A 74 -17.41 -13.11 -12.10
N LEU A 75 -17.36 -12.03 -12.88
CA LEU A 75 -17.77 -11.97 -14.27
C LEU A 75 -16.61 -11.49 -15.15
N LYS A 76 -16.26 -12.25 -16.18
CA LYS A 76 -15.37 -11.81 -17.24
C LYS A 76 -16.22 -11.32 -18.42
N TYR A 77 -16.16 -10.03 -18.74
CA TYR A 77 -16.94 -9.44 -19.83
C TYR A 77 -16.11 -8.40 -20.57
N GLY A 78 -16.13 -8.44 -21.91
CA GLY A 78 -15.40 -7.48 -22.74
C GLY A 78 -13.88 -7.43 -22.48
N GLY A 79 -13.29 -8.51 -21.98
CA GLY A 79 -11.86 -8.58 -21.65
C GLY A 79 -11.48 -8.08 -20.25
N ALA A 80 -12.44 -7.55 -19.48
CA ALA A 80 -12.25 -7.10 -18.10
C ALA A 80 -12.95 -8.05 -17.10
N TRP A 81 -12.49 -8.00 -15.84
CA TRP A 81 -13.14 -8.69 -14.74
C TRP A 81 -14.00 -7.73 -13.95
N TYR A 82 -15.16 -8.19 -13.50
CA TYR A 82 -16.15 -7.50 -12.68
C TYR A 82 -16.53 -8.38 -11.50
N TRP A 83 -16.98 -7.75 -10.43
CA TRP A 83 -17.57 -8.46 -9.30
C TRP A 83 -18.99 -8.00 -9.07
N LEU A 84 -19.94 -8.93 -9.09
CA LEU A 84 -21.35 -8.71 -8.76
C LEU A 84 -21.59 -9.24 -7.35
N ASN A 85 -22.01 -8.37 -6.44
CA ASN A 85 -22.23 -8.72 -5.04
C ASN A 85 -23.16 -9.95 -4.93
N PRO A 86 -22.77 -11.00 -4.19
CA PRO A 86 -23.55 -12.23 -4.10
C PRO A 86 -24.95 -12.06 -3.51
N GLU A 87 -25.16 -11.06 -2.65
CA GLU A 87 -26.44 -10.83 -1.99
C GLU A 87 -27.35 -9.89 -2.78
N THR A 88 -26.79 -8.89 -3.45
CA THR A 88 -27.54 -7.81 -4.10
C THR A 88 -27.47 -7.84 -5.62
N GLY A 89 -26.49 -8.53 -6.19
CA GLY A 89 -26.21 -8.51 -7.63
C GLY A 89 -25.58 -7.20 -8.12
N VAL A 90 -25.34 -6.23 -7.22
CA VAL A 90 -24.79 -4.92 -7.59
C VAL A 90 -23.32 -5.04 -7.97
N MET A 91 -22.94 -4.40 -9.09
CA MET A 91 -21.58 -4.33 -9.58
C MET A 91 -20.69 -3.54 -8.60
N ALA A 92 -19.56 -4.11 -8.23
CA ALA A 92 -18.57 -3.47 -7.36
C ALA A 92 -17.88 -2.29 -8.06
N VAL A 93 -17.61 -1.23 -7.28
CA VAL A 93 -16.75 -0.10 -7.63
C VAL A 93 -15.91 0.27 -6.39
N GLY A 94 -14.72 0.84 -6.61
CA GLY A 94 -13.80 1.17 -5.53
C GLY A 94 -13.18 -0.07 -4.88
N VAL A 95 -12.80 0.05 -3.61
CA VAL A 95 -12.16 -1.05 -2.85
C VAL A 95 -13.23 -1.98 -2.28
N VAL A 96 -13.11 -3.26 -2.57
CA VAL A 96 -14.00 -4.32 -2.08
C VAL A 96 -13.17 -5.50 -1.57
N GLU A 97 -13.52 -6.02 -0.41
CA GLU A 97 -12.94 -7.25 0.13
C GLU A 97 -13.78 -8.47 -0.33
N ILE A 98 -13.11 -9.44 -0.93
CA ILE A 98 -13.69 -10.68 -1.42
C ILE A 98 -12.85 -11.83 -0.88
N ASP A 99 -13.47 -12.71 -0.11
CA ASP A 99 -12.81 -13.87 0.53
C ASP A 99 -11.52 -13.50 1.31
N GLY A 100 -11.54 -12.35 2.01
CA GLY A 100 -10.42 -11.86 2.81
C GLY A 100 -9.28 -11.22 2.00
N MET A 101 -9.50 -10.97 0.70
CA MET A 101 -8.57 -10.27 -0.17
C MET A 101 -9.19 -8.97 -0.69
N GLY A 102 -8.42 -7.88 -0.65
CA GLY A 102 -8.84 -6.61 -1.21
C GLY A 102 -8.68 -6.58 -2.73
N TYR A 103 -9.65 -5.97 -3.39
CA TYR A 103 -9.63 -5.68 -4.83
C TYR A 103 -10.07 -4.24 -5.06
N HIS A 104 -9.58 -3.63 -6.12
CA HIS A 104 -10.04 -2.30 -6.52
C HIS A 104 -10.68 -2.37 -7.92
N PHE A 105 -11.90 -1.83 -8.00
CA PHE A 105 -12.67 -1.74 -9.24
C PHE A 105 -12.81 -0.28 -9.64
N ALA A 106 -12.48 0.05 -10.87
CA ALA A 106 -12.69 1.39 -11.42
C ALA A 106 -14.18 1.78 -11.37
N GLN A 107 -14.49 3.06 -11.60
CA GLN A 107 -15.87 3.55 -11.68
C GLN A 107 -16.68 2.85 -12.79
N SER A 108 -16.01 2.26 -13.77
CA SER A 108 -16.65 1.42 -14.80
C SER A 108 -16.98 0.01 -14.30
N GLY A 109 -16.61 -0.36 -13.08
CA GLY A 109 -16.71 -1.69 -12.52
C GLY A 109 -15.58 -2.65 -12.92
N ALA A 110 -14.68 -2.23 -13.80
CA ALA A 110 -13.58 -3.09 -14.23
C ALA A 110 -12.52 -3.22 -13.13
N LEU A 111 -12.06 -4.46 -12.86
CA LEU A 111 -10.93 -4.73 -11.95
C LEU A 111 -9.68 -4.01 -12.44
N THR A 112 -9.00 -3.31 -11.54
CA THR A 112 -7.76 -2.60 -11.83
C THR A 112 -6.53 -3.43 -11.49
N TYR A 113 -5.38 -3.10 -12.12
CA TYR A 113 -4.12 -3.79 -11.94
C TYR A 113 -2.98 -2.80 -11.80
N GLY A 114 -2.03 -3.10 -10.92
CA GLY A 114 -0.89 -2.23 -10.66
C GLY A 114 -1.27 -1.02 -9.82
N TRP A 115 -0.69 0.15 -10.13
CA TRP A 115 -0.94 1.38 -9.40
C TRP A 115 -2.19 2.08 -9.91
N GLU A 116 -3.06 2.46 -8.98
CA GLU A 116 -4.31 3.15 -9.24
C GLU A 116 -4.52 4.29 -8.24
N PHE A 117 -5.02 5.44 -8.71
CA PHE A 117 -5.36 6.57 -7.86
C PHE A 117 -6.87 6.78 -7.88
N ASP A 118 -7.50 6.63 -6.73
CA ASP A 118 -8.94 6.80 -6.54
C ASP A 118 -9.22 7.38 -5.15
N ASN A 119 -10.24 8.26 -5.05
CA ASN A 119 -10.67 8.90 -3.80
C ASN A 119 -9.50 9.47 -2.98
N ASP A 120 -8.64 10.26 -3.64
CA ASP A 120 -7.46 10.92 -3.05
C ASP A 120 -6.43 9.97 -2.43
N SER A 121 -6.44 8.70 -2.81
CA SER A 121 -5.50 7.69 -2.32
C SER A 121 -4.90 6.86 -3.45
N TRP A 122 -3.66 6.44 -3.27
CA TRP A 122 -3.01 5.46 -4.13
C TRP A 122 -3.24 4.05 -3.61
N TYR A 123 -3.50 3.16 -4.53
CA TYR A 123 -3.61 1.72 -4.32
C TYR A 123 -2.63 1.01 -5.24
N CYS A 124 -2.22 -0.20 -4.86
CA CYS A 124 -1.42 -1.05 -5.74
C CYS A 124 -1.92 -2.48 -5.66
N SER A 125 -2.14 -3.10 -6.80
CA SER A 125 -2.50 -4.51 -6.88
C SER A 125 -1.43 -5.32 -7.62
N ASN A 126 -1.39 -6.61 -7.34
CA ASN A 126 -0.55 -7.56 -8.06
C ASN A 126 -1.13 -7.93 -9.43
N GLY A 127 -0.47 -8.84 -10.16
CA GLY A 127 -0.91 -9.30 -11.48
C GLY A 127 -2.24 -10.07 -11.48
N SER A 128 -2.75 -10.46 -10.30
CA SER A 128 -4.08 -11.08 -10.13
C SER A 128 -5.15 -10.08 -9.68
N GLY A 129 -4.82 -8.80 -9.56
CA GLY A 129 -5.75 -7.74 -9.11
C GLY A 129 -5.90 -7.64 -7.60
N VAL A 130 -5.21 -8.50 -6.81
CA VAL A 130 -5.27 -8.45 -5.34
C VAL A 130 -4.46 -7.26 -4.85
N LEU A 131 -5.08 -6.40 -4.03
CA LEU A 131 -4.45 -5.23 -3.44
C LEU A 131 -3.34 -5.64 -2.46
N VAL A 132 -2.25 -4.89 -2.48
CA VAL A 132 -1.17 -5.03 -1.50
C VAL A 132 -1.56 -4.32 -0.21
N SER A 133 -1.11 -4.89 0.93
CA SER A 133 -1.17 -4.25 2.24
C SER A 133 0.17 -4.45 2.97
N GLY A 134 0.46 -3.58 3.94
CA GLY A 134 1.75 -3.57 4.62
C GLY A 134 2.89 -3.01 3.75
N TRP A 135 4.11 -3.41 4.05
CA TRP A 135 5.30 -2.94 3.34
C TRP A 135 5.42 -3.55 1.94
N TYR A 136 5.63 -2.70 0.95
CA TYR A 136 5.74 -3.08 -0.46
C TYR A 136 6.94 -2.44 -1.12
N SER A 137 7.76 -3.25 -1.81
CA SER A 137 8.92 -2.78 -2.56
C SER A 137 8.58 -2.67 -4.04
N TYR A 138 8.81 -1.48 -4.62
CA TYR A 138 8.58 -1.23 -6.03
C TYR A 138 9.62 -0.26 -6.59
N ASN A 139 10.23 -0.59 -7.73
CA ASN A 139 11.24 0.23 -8.42
C ASN A 139 12.34 0.77 -7.50
N GLY A 140 12.85 -0.07 -6.58
CA GLY A 140 13.91 0.29 -5.64
C GLY A 140 13.48 1.26 -4.54
N GLY A 141 12.18 1.49 -4.35
CA GLY A 141 11.58 2.19 -3.23
C GLY A 141 10.74 1.26 -2.36
N TRP A 142 10.55 1.64 -1.10
CA TRP A 142 9.61 1.01 -0.20
C TRP A 142 8.43 1.92 0.03
N TYR A 143 7.24 1.33 0.15
CA TYR A 143 5.95 1.98 0.37
C TYR A 143 5.21 1.21 1.46
N TYR A 144 4.26 1.84 2.10
CA TYR A 144 3.39 1.18 3.07
C TYR A 144 1.93 1.39 2.69
N PHE A 145 1.19 0.30 2.61
CA PHE A 145 -0.25 0.30 2.36
C PHE A 145 -0.98 -0.14 3.63
N GLN A 146 -1.97 0.62 4.03
CA GLN A 146 -2.71 0.39 5.27
C GLN A 146 -3.50 -0.93 5.21
N GLU A 147 -3.45 -1.69 6.28
CA GLU A 147 -4.28 -2.88 6.40
C GLU A 147 -5.77 -2.49 6.48
N GLY A 148 -6.63 -3.25 5.81
CA GLY A 148 -8.08 -3.05 5.77
C GLY A 148 -8.56 -1.97 4.80
N THR A 149 -7.86 -0.84 4.66
CA THR A 149 -8.20 0.19 3.66
C THR A 149 -7.44 0.03 2.36
N TYR A 150 -6.27 -0.63 2.40
CA TYR A 150 -5.34 -0.81 1.29
C TYR A 150 -4.81 0.51 0.68
N ALA A 151 -5.14 1.64 1.28
CA ALA A 151 -4.66 2.95 0.84
C ALA A 151 -3.17 3.11 1.16
N MET A 152 -2.41 3.69 0.24
CA MET A 152 -1.00 4.03 0.48
C MET A 152 -0.90 5.06 1.61
N TYR A 153 -0.01 4.81 2.56
CA TYR A 153 0.23 5.72 3.67
C TYR A 153 1.30 6.74 3.30
N GLU A 154 1.06 7.97 3.71
CA GLU A 154 2.03 9.06 3.65
C GLU A 154 2.14 9.71 5.04
N GLY A 155 3.36 10.06 5.43
CA GLY A 155 3.63 10.63 6.74
C GLY A 155 4.54 9.79 7.61
N MET A 156 4.64 10.16 8.88
CA MET A 156 5.41 9.44 9.88
C MET A 156 4.62 8.25 10.41
N ILE A 157 5.23 7.07 10.43
CA ILE A 157 4.62 5.85 10.96
C ILE A 157 5.55 5.22 11.99
N ASP A 158 5.00 4.83 13.15
CA ASP A 158 5.65 3.92 14.08
C ASP A 158 5.28 2.48 13.69
N PHE A 159 6.28 1.70 13.35
CA PHE A 159 6.11 0.31 13.04
C PHE A 159 7.05 -0.55 13.90
N GLY A 160 6.50 -1.25 14.86
CA GLY A 160 7.26 -2.08 15.78
C GLY A 160 8.21 -1.30 16.70
N GLY A 161 7.85 -0.08 17.10
CA GLY A 161 8.68 0.79 17.93
C GLY A 161 9.82 1.48 17.16
N GLN A 162 9.75 1.50 15.83
CA GLN A 162 10.67 2.21 14.96
C GLN A 162 9.92 3.19 14.07
N LEU A 163 10.41 4.42 13.96
CA LEU A 163 9.81 5.44 13.11
C LEU A 163 10.33 5.34 11.68
N TYR A 164 9.42 5.50 10.74
CA TYR A 164 9.67 5.58 9.30
C TYR A 164 8.94 6.80 8.72
N TRP A 165 9.50 7.39 7.70
CA TRP A 165 8.89 8.51 6.99
C TRP A 165 8.53 8.11 5.57
N LEU A 166 7.23 8.05 5.26
CA LEU A 166 6.69 7.84 3.92
C LEU A 166 6.46 9.22 3.32
N LYS A 167 7.33 9.65 2.41
CA LYS A 167 7.43 11.04 1.94
C LYS A 167 6.23 11.47 1.11
N PRO A 168 5.37 12.39 1.58
CA PRO A 168 4.29 12.94 0.77
C PRO A 168 4.80 13.63 -0.52
N SER A 169 5.96 14.29 -0.41
CA SER A 169 6.61 14.95 -1.55
C SER A 169 7.18 13.99 -2.61
N ALA A 170 7.30 12.71 -2.27
CA ALA A 170 7.83 11.67 -3.16
C ALA A 170 6.84 10.51 -3.33
N SER A 171 5.54 10.82 -3.31
CA SER A 171 4.43 9.87 -3.53
C SER A 171 4.53 8.65 -2.62
N GLY A 172 4.68 8.85 -1.32
CA GLY A 172 4.70 7.81 -0.30
C GLY A 172 5.97 6.96 -0.23
N ARG A 173 7.01 7.29 -0.98
CA ARG A 173 8.28 6.54 -0.93
C ARG A 173 8.96 6.72 0.43
N MET A 174 9.37 5.63 1.06
CA MET A 174 10.10 5.60 2.32
C MET A 174 11.40 6.40 2.24
N ALA A 175 11.65 7.25 3.24
CA ALA A 175 12.85 8.04 3.39
C ALA A 175 14.08 7.20 3.73
N VAL A 176 15.23 7.66 3.23
CA VAL A 176 16.57 7.18 3.61
C VAL A 176 17.48 8.41 3.61
N GLY A 177 18.36 8.53 4.61
CA GLY A 177 19.23 9.70 4.78
C GLY A 177 18.53 10.84 5.50
N TRP A 178 19.02 12.06 5.27
CA TRP A 178 18.54 13.26 5.95
C TRP A 178 17.25 13.79 5.37
N GLU A 179 16.27 14.08 6.25
CA GLU A 179 14.99 14.71 5.91
C GLU A 179 14.66 15.82 6.90
N LEU A 180 14.15 16.93 6.38
CA LEU A 180 13.61 18.04 7.18
C LEU A 180 12.09 17.90 7.24
N ILE A 181 11.55 17.61 8.42
CA ILE A 181 10.13 17.34 8.63
C ILE A 181 9.62 18.30 9.69
N ASP A 182 8.67 19.15 9.34
CA ASP A 182 8.04 20.15 10.22
C ASP A 182 9.01 21.09 10.95
N GLY A 183 10.21 21.27 10.37
CA GLY A 183 11.26 22.15 10.90
C GLY A 183 12.33 21.45 11.73
N ASP A 184 12.20 20.14 11.96
CA ASP A 184 13.18 19.31 12.64
C ASP A 184 13.91 18.38 11.66
N TRP A 185 15.20 18.14 11.91
CA TRP A 185 16.00 17.23 11.10
C TRP A 185 15.95 15.81 11.65
N TYR A 186 15.67 14.88 10.75
CA TYR A 186 15.71 13.43 10.97
C TYR A 186 16.76 12.80 10.08
N HIS A 187 17.34 11.70 10.52
CA HIS A 187 18.14 10.84 9.67
C HIS A 187 17.58 9.43 9.68
N PHE A 188 17.34 8.88 8.49
CA PHE A 188 16.81 7.54 8.31
C PHE A 188 17.88 6.62 7.77
N LYS A 189 18.08 5.49 8.44
CA LYS A 189 19.03 4.43 8.04
C LYS A 189 18.72 3.90 6.63
N GLY A 190 19.63 3.16 6.06
CA GLY A 190 19.39 2.44 4.80
C GLY A 190 18.22 1.45 4.86
N SER A 191 17.83 1.01 6.07
CA SER A 191 16.63 0.21 6.34
C SER A 191 15.33 1.05 6.37
N GLY A 192 15.42 2.39 6.37
CA GLY A 192 14.32 3.33 6.47
C GLY A 192 13.91 3.70 7.89
N CYS A 193 14.40 3.02 8.93
CA CYS A 193 14.08 3.43 10.31
C CYS A 193 14.89 4.67 10.72
N ALA A 194 14.25 5.56 11.48
CA ALA A 194 14.92 6.75 12.02
C ALA A 194 16.09 6.35 12.93
N ASP A 195 17.15 7.15 12.87
CA ASP A 195 18.22 7.06 13.86
C ASP A 195 17.76 7.60 15.20
N SER A 196 18.26 6.99 16.26
CA SER A 196 18.11 7.41 17.64
C SER A 196 19.49 7.38 18.32
N ALA A 197 19.72 8.28 19.27
CA ALA A 197 21.01 8.47 19.93
C ALA A 197 22.08 9.07 18.98
N TRP A 198 23.31 8.58 18.97
CA TRP A 198 24.43 9.19 18.27
C TRP A 198 24.60 8.65 16.84
N LEU A 199 24.80 9.57 15.89
CA LEU A 199 25.16 9.31 14.50
C LEU A 199 26.46 10.08 14.17
N GLU A 200 27.43 9.41 13.56
CA GLU A 200 28.55 10.04 12.87
C GLU A 200 28.25 10.10 11.37
N ASP A 201 28.23 11.31 10.82
CA ASP A 201 28.06 11.51 9.39
C ASP A 201 28.95 12.67 8.90
N GLY A 202 29.72 12.42 7.83
CA GLY A 202 30.61 13.42 7.24
C GLY A 202 31.74 13.92 8.16
N GLY A 203 32.06 13.23 9.26
CA GLY A 203 33.06 13.61 10.27
C GLY A 203 32.48 14.44 11.43
N ASP A 204 31.19 14.70 11.41
CA ASP A 204 30.47 15.36 12.48
C ASP A 204 29.60 14.35 13.25
N TRP A 205 29.35 14.66 14.54
CA TRP A 205 28.51 13.85 15.40
C TRP A 205 27.18 14.54 15.67
N TYR A 206 26.08 13.80 15.46
CA TYR A 206 24.71 14.24 15.68
C TYR A 206 24.08 13.40 16.79
N TYR A 207 23.21 14.00 17.58
CA TYR A 207 22.47 13.30 18.61
C TYR A 207 20.97 13.45 18.37
N PHE A 208 20.29 12.34 18.24
CA PHE A 208 18.83 12.26 18.12
C PHE A 208 18.26 11.83 19.49
N ASP A 209 17.30 12.58 19.98
CA ASP A 209 16.62 12.24 21.23
C ASP A 209 15.78 10.96 21.01
N PRO A 210 16.01 9.88 21.78
CA PRO A 210 15.28 8.62 21.59
C PRO A 210 13.77 8.72 21.82
N MET A 211 13.30 9.80 22.46
CA MET A 211 11.88 10.02 22.75
C MET A 211 11.19 10.95 21.74
N THR A 212 11.98 11.80 21.06
CA THR A 212 11.42 12.81 20.13
C THR A 212 12.01 12.70 18.73
N HIS A 213 13.05 11.83 18.57
CA HIS A 213 13.84 11.57 17.35
C HIS A 213 14.48 12.77 16.69
#